data_19f4809f5bfa0ce7c2277a9a2f257f2a
#
_entry.id   19f4809f5bfa0ce7c2277a9a2f257f2a
#
_cell.length_a   1.000
_cell.length_b   1.000
_cell.length_c   1.000
_cell.angle_alpha   90.00
_cell.angle_beta   90.00
_cell.angle_gamma   90.00
#
_symmetry.space_group_name_H-M   'P 1'
#
loop_
_entity.id
_entity.type
_entity.pdbx_description
1 polymer ?
#
loop_
_entity_poly.entity_id
_entity_poly.type
_entity_poly.pdbx_seq_one_letter_code
_entity_poly.pdbx_strand_id
1 'polypeptide(L)'
;MGFLCHRYGGGSRHPADAADTGTRPSSGDLTPWARQGVLLLNTALSVEPGQAGAHARWGWERLAREAIAEAQRHHPLAFVLWGAHAAKVAEGLPRPEDLVVQSAHPSPLSAKRGFFGSRPFSRVNGWLEERGEPPIDWSGETA
;
A
#
# COMPACT_ATOMS: atom_id res chain seq x y z
N MET A 1 -7.68 1.05 -7.23
CA MET A 1 -6.46 0.38 -6.72
C MET A 1 -6.26 0.79 -5.27
N GLY A 2 -6.07 -0.15 -4.35
CA GLY A 2 -5.94 0.15 -2.93
C GLY A 2 -4.67 -0.42 -2.35
N PHE A 3 -3.94 0.37 -1.59
CA PHE A 3 -2.82 -0.06 -0.78
C PHE A 3 -3.19 0.03 0.69
N LEU A 4 -2.99 -1.05 1.43
CA LEU A 4 -3.06 -1.02 2.88
C LEU A 4 -1.64 -0.94 3.43
N CYS A 5 -1.26 0.21 3.95
CA CYS A 5 0.02 0.38 4.63
C CYS A 5 -0.22 0.69 6.11
N HIS A 6 0.42 -0.05 6.99
CA HIS A 6 0.51 0.32 8.40
C HIS A 6 1.60 1.38 8.57
N ARG A 7 1.25 2.48 9.19
CA ARG A 7 2.00 3.66 9.57
C ARG A 7 3.53 3.59 9.41
N TYR A 8 4.07 4.50 8.60
CA TYR A 8 5.42 4.99 8.73
C TYR A 8 5.37 6.51 9.03
N GLY A 9 5.79 6.89 10.21
CA GLY A 9 5.96 8.29 10.56
C GLY A 9 7.33 8.76 10.09
N GLY A 10 7.34 9.73 9.19
CA GLY A 10 8.55 10.38 8.74
C GLY A 10 8.69 10.30 7.21
N GLY A 11 8.68 11.46 6.57
CA GLY A 11 8.82 11.63 5.11
C GLY A 11 10.20 11.19 4.61
N SER A 12 10.46 9.91 4.60
CA SER A 12 11.66 9.33 4.03
C SER A 12 11.31 8.59 2.75
N ARG A 13 11.98 9.02 1.68
CA ARG A 13 12.10 8.33 0.40
C ARG A 13 12.29 6.84 0.63
N HIS A 14 11.38 6.01 0.15
CA HIS A 14 11.46 4.57 0.37
C HIS A 14 12.53 3.98 -0.56
N PRO A 15 13.63 3.43 -0.05
CA PRO A 15 14.65 2.76 -0.89
C PRO A 15 14.10 1.53 -1.62
N ALA A 16 12.94 1.06 -1.24
CA ALA A 16 12.25 -0.08 -1.83
C ALA A 16 11.78 0.16 -3.28
N ASP A 17 11.35 1.38 -3.59
CA ASP A 17 10.89 1.74 -4.93
C ASP A 17 12.03 1.62 -5.94
N ALA A 18 13.21 2.09 -5.58
CA ALA A 18 14.39 2.00 -6.42
C ALA A 18 14.88 0.56 -6.65
N ALA A 19 14.65 -0.33 -5.68
CA ALA A 19 15.06 -1.73 -5.80
C ALA A 19 14.13 -2.55 -6.71
N ASP A 20 12.87 -2.15 -6.84
CA ASP A 20 11.87 -2.86 -7.64
C ASP A 20 11.70 -2.24 -9.04
N THR A 21 11.51 -0.94 -9.12
CA THR A 21 11.19 -0.24 -10.38
C THR A 21 12.38 0.47 -11.02
N GLY A 22 13.52 0.54 -10.33
CA GLY A 22 14.70 1.29 -10.78
C GLY A 22 14.53 2.81 -10.68
N THR A 23 13.38 3.30 -10.24
CA THR A 23 13.07 4.71 -10.09
C THR A 23 13.09 5.13 -8.63
N ARG A 24 13.61 6.31 -8.36
CA ARG A 24 13.63 6.88 -7.01
C ARG A 24 12.75 8.13 -7.00
N PRO A 25 11.70 8.17 -6.17
CA PRO A 25 10.89 9.37 -6.04
C PRO A 25 11.76 10.58 -5.67
N SER A 26 11.57 11.68 -6.36
CA SER A 26 12.29 12.95 -6.12
C SER A 26 11.77 13.67 -4.87
N SER A 27 10.55 13.34 -4.45
CA SER A 27 9.81 13.98 -3.35
C SER A 27 9.11 12.92 -2.49
N GLY A 28 8.76 13.28 -1.25
CA GLY A 28 7.87 12.49 -0.39
C GLY A 28 6.39 12.78 -0.62
N ASP A 29 6.04 13.60 -1.60
CA ASP A 29 4.66 13.86 -1.98
C ASP A 29 4.06 12.66 -2.71
N LEU A 30 2.99 12.09 -2.17
CA LEU A 30 2.29 10.94 -2.73
C LEU A 30 1.07 11.32 -3.58
N THR A 31 0.84 12.61 -3.77
CA THR A 31 -0.25 13.13 -4.61
C THR A 31 -0.22 12.57 -6.04
N PRO A 32 0.95 12.45 -6.71
CA PRO A 32 1.01 11.84 -8.04
C PRO A 32 0.52 10.39 -8.07
N TRP A 33 0.77 9.62 -7.02
CA TRP A 33 0.27 8.25 -6.90
C TRP A 33 -1.25 8.23 -6.71
N ALA A 34 -1.76 9.10 -5.83
CA ALA A 34 -3.21 9.20 -5.60
C ALA A 34 -3.98 9.55 -6.88
N ARG A 35 -3.43 10.43 -7.72
CA ARG A 35 -4.02 10.78 -9.02
C ARG A 35 -4.08 9.62 -10.01
N GLN A 36 -3.21 8.63 -9.86
CA GLN A 36 -3.19 7.40 -10.64
C GLN A 36 -4.03 6.27 -10.01
N GLY A 37 -4.82 6.57 -8.97
CA GLY A 37 -5.70 5.61 -8.33
C GLY A 37 -5.06 4.80 -7.19
N VAL A 38 -3.90 5.21 -6.70
CA VAL A 38 -3.27 4.57 -5.52
C VAL A 38 -3.88 5.12 -4.25
N LEU A 39 -4.48 4.26 -3.44
CA LEU A 39 -5.01 4.62 -2.12
C LEU A 39 -4.11 4.06 -1.03
N LEU A 40 -3.50 4.95 -0.25
CA LEU A 40 -2.71 4.58 0.92
C LEU A 40 -3.61 4.62 2.16
N LEU A 41 -3.85 3.46 2.75
CA LEU A 41 -4.64 3.32 3.95
C LEU A 41 -3.78 2.87 5.12
N ASN A 42 -3.82 3.64 6.20
CA ASN A 42 -3.35 3.19 7.49
C ASN A 42 -4.51 2.53 8.25
N THR A 43 -4.20 1.45 8.94
CA THR A 43 -5.16 0.72 9.77
C THR A 43 -5.40 1.38 11.14
N ALA A 44 -4.60 2.41 11.45
CA ALA A 44 -4.82 3.31 12.58
C ALA A 44 -4.46 4.73 12.13
N LEU A 45 -5.46 5.62 12.08
CA LEU A 45 -5.31 6.99 11.56
C LEU A 45 -5.02 8.01 12.66
N SER A 46 -5.11 7.63 13.93
CA SER A 46 -4.81 8.50 15.05
C SER A 46 -3.99 7.80 16.13
N VAL A 47 -3.28 8.57 16.93
CA VAL A 47 -2.44 8.08 18.02
C VAL A 47 -2.25 9.18 19.06
N GLU A 48 -2.17 8.81 20.34
CA GLU A 48 -1.76 9.72 21.40
C GLU A 48 -0.27 10.05 21.28
N PRO A 49 0.16 11.29 21.56
CA PRO A 49 1.56 11.65 21.58
C PRO A 49 2.37 10.70 22.48
N GLY A 50 3.43 10.11 21.93
CA GLY A 50 4.31 9.18 22.65
C GLY A 50 3.75 7.77 22.89
N GLN A 51 2.50 7.47 22.49
CA GLN A 51 1.86 6.17 22.70
C GLN A 51 1.53 5.51 21.36
N ALA A 52 2.51 4.89 20.72
CA ALA A 52 2.31 4.19 19.46
C ALA A 52 1.23 3.11 19.58
N GLY A 53 0.22 3.16 18.70
CA GLY A 53 -0.86 2.18 18.67
C GLY A 53 -1.99 2.40 19.69
N ALA A 54 -1.99 3.49 20.47
CA ALA A 54 -3.01 3.77 21.48
C ALA A 54 -4.46 3.71 20.91
N HIS A 55 -4.65 4.15 19.68
CA HIS A 55 -5.96 4.18 19.01
C HIS A 55 -6.17 3.03 18.02
N ALA A 56 -5.36 2.00 18.03
CA ALA A 56 -5.48 0.87 17.11
C ALA A 56 -6.84 0.15 17.18
N ARG A 57 -7.56 0.27 18.31
CA ARG A 57 -8.88 -0.35 18.55
C ARG A 57 -10.07 0.61 18.39
N TRP A 58 -9.86 1.83 17.88
CA TRP A 58 -10.90 2.87 17.77
C TRP A 58 -11.83 2.73 16.56
N GLY A 59 -11.86 1.56 15.91
CA GLY A 59 -12.74 1.34 14.76
C GLY A 59 -12.15 1.77 13.41
N TRP A 60 -10.90 2.21 13.37
CA TRP A 60 -10.22 2.57 12.12
C TRP A 60 -10.13 1.41 11.13
N GLU A 61 -9.99 0.19 11.63
CA GLU A 61 -9.98 -1.02 10.80
C GLU A 61 -11.31 -1.21 10.07
N ARG A 62 -12.43 -0.95 10.74
CA ARG A 62 -13.76 -1.02 10.13
C ARG A 62 -13.90 0.00 9.02
N LEU A 63 -13.50 1.26 9.27
CA LEU A 63 -13.52 2.31 8.26
C LEU A 63 -12.66 1.94 7.04
N ALA A 64 -11.45 1.42 7.27
CA ALA A 64 -10.58 0.97 6.20
C ALA A 64 -11.23 -0.14 5.36
N ARG A 65 -11.84 -1.14 6.01
CA ARG A 65 -12.55 -2.23 5.32
C ARG A 65 -13.74 -1.73 4.51
N GLU A 66 -14.53 -0.81 5.06
CA GLU A 66 -15.68 -0.21 4.35
C GLU A 66 -15.22 0.61 3.13
N ALA A 67 -14.15 1.38 3.25
CA ALA A 67 -13.56 2.12 2.13
C ALA A 67 -13.05 1.20 1.03
N ILE A 68 -12.38 0.11 1.38
CA ILE A 68 -11.91 -0.90 0.42
C ILE A 68 -13.10 -1.58 -0.26
N ALA A 69 -14.09 -2.00 0.50
CA ALA A 69 -15.27 -2.65 -0.05
C ALA A 69 -16.02 -1.74 -1.03
N GLU A 70 -16.10 -0.45 -0.74
CA GLU A 70 -16.69 0.52 -1.65
C GLU A 70 -15.87 0.66 -2.94
N ALA A 71 -14.55 0.76 -2.84
CA ALA A 71 -13.68 0.80 -4.02
C ALA A 71 -13.83 -0.46 -4.90
N GLN A 72 -13.95 -1.64 -4.29
CA GLN A 72 -14.15 -2.91 -5.01
C GLN A 72 -15.47 -2.98 -5.79
N ARG A 73 -16.46 -2.17 -5.44
CA ARG A 73 -17.73 -2.12 -6.21
C ARG A 73 -17.53 -1.57 -7.61
N HIS A 74 -16.55 -0.75 -7.81
CA HIS A 74 -16.30 -0.05 -9.06
C HIS A 74 -15.26 -0.75 -9.93
N HIS A 75 -14.22 -1.32 -9.31
CA HIS A 75 -13.09 -1.92 -10.04
C HIS A 75 -12.48 -3.07 -9.24
N PRO A 76 -11.85 -4.06 -9.90
CA PRO A 76 -10.90 -4.95 -9.26
C PRO A 76 -9.73 -4.17 -8.65
N LEU A 77 -9.23 -4.62 -7.52
CA LEU A 77 -8.18 -3.93 -6.78
C LEU A 77 -6.89 -4.74 -6.71
N ALA A 78 -5.76 -4.06 -6.70
CA ALA A 78 -4.49 -4.63 -6.29
C ALA A 78 -4.24 -4.30 -4.82
N PHE A 79 -4.23 -5.34 -3.99
CA PHE A 79 -3.92 -5.24 -2.56
C PHE A 79 -2.43 -5.41 -2.37
N VAL A 80 -1.77 -4.38 -1.86
CA VAL A 80 -0.37 -4.46 -1.41
C VAL A 80 -0.37 -4.39 0.11
N LEU A 81 -0.14 -5.53 0.74
CA LEU A 81 -0.27 -5.72 2.18
C LEU A 81 1.11 -5.81 2.82
N TRP A 82 1.46 -4.78 3.57
CA TRP A 82 2.75 -4.71 4.26
C TRP A 82 2.60 -5.05 5.74
N GLY A 83 3.09 -6.24 6.07
CA GLY A 83 3.07 -6.76 7.43
C GLY A 83 1.79 -7.53 7.78
N ALA A 84 1.86 -8.27 8.90
CA ALA A 84 0.79 -9.16 9.33
C ALA A 84 -0.50 -8.42 9.69
N HIS A 85 -0.40 -7.19 10.18
CA HIS A 85 -1.58 -6.40 10.57
C HIS A 85 -2.40 -5.99 9.34
N ALA A 86 -1.75 -5.51 8.27
CA ALA A 86 -2.43 -5.19 7.02
C ALA A 86 -3.11 -6.43 6.42
N ALA A 87 -2.41 -7.56 6.43
CA ALA A 87 -2.97 -8.83 5.97
C ALA A 87 -4.23 -9.25 6.76
N LYS A 88 -4.20 -9.09 8.08
CA LYS A 88 -5.34 -9.39 8.95
C LYS A 88 -6.53 -8.47 8.67
N VAL A 89 -6.31 -7.18 8.49
CA VAL A 89 -7.39 -6.21 8.18
C VAL A 89 -8.00 -6.49 6.81
N ALA A 90 -7.22 -6.93 5.85
CA ALA A 90 -7.70 -7.27 4.51
C ALA A 90 -8.31 -8.68 4.41
N GLU A 91 -8.24 -9.49 5.46
CA GLU A 91 -8.73 -10.86 5.46
C GLU A 91 -10.18 -10.95 4.98
N GLY A 92 -10.44 -11.80 3.99
CA GLY A 92 -11.76 -12.01 3.39
C GLY A 92 -12.26 -10.90 2.47
N LEU A 93 -11.48 -9.83 2.22
CA LEU A 93 -11.85 -8.77 1.28
C LEU A 93 -11.47 -9.08 -0.18
N PRO A 94 -10.26 -9.60 -0.48
CA PRO A 94 -9.87 -9.84 -1.86
C PRO A 94 -10.78 -10.85 -2.55
N ARG A 95 -11.16 -10.55 -3.79
CA ARG A 95 -11.96 -11.38 -4.68
C ARG A 95 -11.03 -12.11 -5.68
N PRO A 96 -11.52 -13.14 -6.40
CA PRO A 96 -10.71 -13.87 -7.38
C PRO A 96 -10.09 -13.00 -8.47
N GLU A 97 -10.75 -11.90 -8.85
CA GLU A 97 -10.27 -10.94 -9.83
C GLU A 97 -9.23 -9.94 -9.30
N ASP A 98 -9.09 -9.84 -7.99
CA ASP A 98 -8.16 -8.92 -7.34
C ASP A 98 -6.74 -9.50 -7.29
N LEU A 99 -5.73 -8.63 -7.31
CA LEU A 99 -4.34 -9.02 -7.04
C LEU A 99 -4.07 -8.87 -5.54
N VAL A 100 -3.36 -9.84 -4.96
CA VAL A 100 -2.84 -9.74 -3.59
C VAL A 100 -1.33 -9.89 -3.60
N VAL A 101 -0.63 -8.85 -3.18
CA VAL A 101 0.81 -8.86 -2.94
C VAL A 101 1.05 -8.65 -1.46
N GLN A 102 1.48 -9.69 -0.77
CA GLN A 102 1.79 -9.65 0.65
C GLN A 102 3.29 -9.76 0.89
N SER A 103 3.82 -8.92 1.77
CA SER A 103 5.22 -8.96 2.16
C SER A 103 5.41 -8.48 3.60
N ALA A 104 6.62 -8.65 4.14
CA ALA A 104 6.99 -7.99 5.38
C ALA A 104 6.89 -6.46 5.22
N HIS A 105 6.73 -5.76 6.35
CA HIS A 105 6.71 -4.29 6.35
C HIS A 105 8.06 -3.74 5.89
N PRO A 106 8.09 -2.67 5.06
CA PRO A 106 9.32 -2.09 4.54
C PRO A 106 10.16 -1.32 5.57
N SER A 107 9.80 -1.34 6.85
CA SER A 107 10.60 -0.70 7.91
C SER A 107 11.98 -1.34 8.04
N PRO A 108 13.02 -0.60 8.48
CA PRO A 108 14.37 -1.14 8.65
C PRO A 108 14.45 -2.39 9.52
N LEU A 109 13.51 -2.56 10.47
CA LEU A 109 13.45 -3.71 11.39
C LEU A 109 12.92 -4.99 10.73
N SER A 110 12.15 -4.90 9.65
CA SER A 110 11.47 -6.05 9.04
C SER A 110 11.72 -6.19 7.54
N ALA A 111 12.25 -5.20 6.86
CA ALA A 111 12.45 -5.22 5.41
C ALA A 111 13.30 -6.41 4.93
N LYS A 112 14.32 -6.79 5.68
CA LYS A 112 15.18 -7.95 5.39
C LYS A 112 14.45 -9.30 5.50
N ARG A 113 13.27 -9.34 6.14
CA ARG A 113 12.50 -10.57 6.38
C ARG A 113 11.53 -10.94 5.26
N GLY A 114 11.65 -10.33 4.08
CA GLY A 114 10.83 -10.68 2.93
C GLY A 114 10.18 -9.51 2.20
N PHE A 115 10.50 -8.27 2.55
CA PHE A 115 10.11 -7.11 1.76
C PHE A 115 10.97 -6.99 0.50
N PHE A 116 12.30 -7.04 0.65
CA PHE A 116 13.22 -7.03 -0.47
C PHE A 116 13.02 -8.30 -1.31
N GLY A 117 12.81 -8.12 -2.61
CA GLY A 117 12.51 -9.19 -3.55
C GLY A 117 11.01 -9.52 -3.70
N SER A 118 10.12 -8.93 -2.90
CA SER A 118 8.67 -9.09 -3.07
C SER A 118 8.14 -8.39 -4.33
N ARG A 119 8.87 -7.37 -4.82
CA ARG A 119 8.60 -6.63 -6.06
C ARG A 119 7.14 -6.17 -6.19
N PRO A 120 6.58 -5.47 -5.19
CA PRO A 120 5.16 -5.15 -5.15
C PRO A 120 4.75 -4.22 -6.30
N PHE A 121 5.57 -3.25 -6.63
CA PHE A 121 5.27 -2.21 -7.61
C PHE A 121 5.27 -2.76 -9.04
N SER A 122 6.28 -3.53 -9.42
CA SER A 122 6.34 -4.17 -10.74
C SER A 122 5.27 -5.26 -10.90
N ARG A 123 4.91 -5.98 -9.82
CA ARG A 123 3.80 -6.95 -9.86
C ARG A 123 2.45 -6.27 -10.08
N VAL A 124 2.20 -5.12 -9.45
CA VAL A 124 1.00 -4.33 -9.68
C VAL A 124 0.93 -3.85 -11.13
N ASN A 125 2.04 -3.32 -11.67
CA ASN A 125 2.08 -2.86 -13.05
C ASN A 125 1.84 -4.00 -14.04
N GLY A 126 2.47 -5.16 -13.85
CA GLY A 126 2.23 -6.33 -14.70
C GLY A 126 0.77 -6.78 -14.69
N TRP A 127 0.12 -6.78 -13.51
CA TRP A 127 -1.30 -7.13 -13.40
C TRP A 127 -2.22 -6.10 -14.08
N LEU A 128 -1.89 -4.80 -14.04
CA LEU A 128 -2.62 -3.77 -14.75
C LEU A 128 -2.49 -3.94 -16.27
N GLU A 129 -1.27 -4.16 -16.76
CA GLU A 129 -0.99 -4.37 -18.19
C GLU A 129 -1.71 -5.60 -18.75
N GLU A 130 -1.77 -6.71 -18.02
CA GLU A 130 -2.54 -7.90 -18.38
C GLU A 130 -4.04 -7.61 -18.54
N ARG A 131 -4.54 -6.59 -17.87
CA ARG A 131 -5.94 -6.13 -17.94
C ARG A 131 -6.16 -5.02 -18.98
N GLY A 132 -5.13 -4.61 -19.68
CA GLY A 132 -5.18 -3.50 -20.64
C GLY A 132 -5.25 -2.12 -19.99
N GLU A 133 -4.87 -2.03 -18.71
CA GLU A 133 -4.84 -0.79 -17.93
C GLU A 133 -3.44 -0.17 -17.97
N PRO A 134 -3.32 1.16 -17.92
CA PRO A 134 -2.00 1.81 -17.92
C PRO A 134 -1.25 1.47 -16.62
N PRO A 135 0.06 1.20 -16.72
CA PRO A 135 0.89 1.01 -15.54
C PRO A 135 1.01 2.31 -14.74
N ILE A 136 1.26 2.16 -13.44
CA ILE A 136 1.50 3.31 -12.55
C ILE A 136 2.94 3.78 -12.71
N ASP A 137 3.11 5.09 -12.83
CA ASP A 137 4.39 5.74 -12.68
C ASP A 137 4.69 5.94 -11.18
N TRP A 138 5.59 5.11 -10.68
CA TRP A 138 6.01 5.12 -9.28
C TRP A 138 7.08 6.17 -8.97
N SER A 139 7.63 6.86 -9.99
CA SER A 139 8.63 7.91 -9.80
C SER A 139 8.08 9.12 -9.05
N GLY A 140 6.76 9.34 -9.13
CA GLY A 140 6.12 10.52 -8.57
C GLY A 140 6.39 11.80 -9.37
N GLU A 141 6.94 11.68 -10.57
CA GLU A 141 7.29 12.84 -11.44
C GLU A 141 6.17 13.22 -12.40
N THR A 142 5.15 12.41 -12.54
CA THR A 142 3.99 12.72 -13.38
C THR A 142 3.20 13.90 -12.79
N ALA A 143 3.24 14.96 -13.50
CA ALA A 143 2.49 16.17 -13.20
C ALA A 143 0.97 15.97 -13.31
#